data_f2d5c609b09f2c721611b383b59d0722
#
_entry.id   f2d5c609b09f2c721611b383b59d0722
#
_cell.length_a   1.000
_cell.length_b   1.000
_cell.length_c   1.000
_cell.angle_alpha   90.00
_cell.angle_beta   90.00
_cell.angle_gamma   90.00
#
_symmetry.space_group_name_H-M   'P 1'
#
loop_
_entity.id
_entity.type
_entity.pdbx_description
1 polymer ?
#
loop_
_entity_poly.entity_id
_entity_poly.type
_entity_poly.pdbx_seq_one_letter_code
_entity_poly.pdbx_strand_id
1 'polypeptide(L)'
;MQDFHFPTWVNKFTVLVILTGLTVGGYLATCLFAAIHPSIVNVGHQPRQPVPFSHKLHAGQLGLDCRYCHNTVEVAGHAAIPATATCGNCHGGNMTTATEPGKPGRDLGVIQPTSTLLQPVRDSLETWDPVVWTKVHALPDFVYFNHSVHINKGVSCVSCHGRIDEMEVVEQKEPLSMKWCLDCHRNPTPYIRDPEMVTNLAFQPENPEQYHKEWAEKLGVKPDTSCSVCHR
;
A
#
# COMPACT_ATOMS: atom_id res chain seq x y z
N MET A 1 37.52 -63.10 -12.51
CA MET A 1 37.13 -61.74 -12.15
C MET A 1 36.85 -61.71 -10.66
N GLN A 2 37.53 -60.88 -9.87
CA GLN A 2 37.26 -60.75 -8.46
C GLN A 2 36.01 -59.88 -8.33
N ASP A 3 34.94 -60.39 -7.69
CA ASP A 3 33.75 -59.64 -7.41
C ASP A 3 34.05 -58.57 -6.36
N PHE A 4 33.84 -57.30 -6.72
CA PHE A 4 34.03 -56.20 -5.79
C PHE A 4 32.81 -56.09 -4.87
N HIS A 5 33.00 -56.28 -3.55
CA HIS A 5 31.95 -56.10 -2.55
C HIS A 5 32.21 -54.82 -1.74
N PHE A 6 31.19 -53.95 -1.68
CA PHE A 6 31.26 -52.78 -0.82
C PHE A 6 31.22 -53.18 0.66
N PRO A 7 31.99 -52.49 1.54
CA PRO A 7 31.89 -52.69 2.98
C PRO A 7 30.47 -52.46 3.49
N THR A 8 30.03 -53.19 4.53
CA THR A 8 28.66 -53.12 5.05
C THR A 8 28.23 -51.72 5.56
N TRP A 9 29.20 -50.90 5.96
CA TRP A 9 28.93 -49.54 6.40
C TRP A 9 28.41 -48.62 5.26
N VAL A 10 28.72 -48.95 3.99
CA VAL A 10 28.29 -48.18 2.82
C VAL A 10 26.76 -48.10 2.76
N ASN A 11 26.05 -49.18 3.07
CA ASN A 11 24.60 -49.19 3.09
C ASN A 11 24.02 -48.17 4.07
N LYS A 12 24.59 -48.09 5.28
CA LYS A 12 24.19 -47.13 6.32
C LYS A 12 24.53 -45.70 5.90
N PHE A 13 25.71 -45.50 5.31
CA PHE A 13 26.14 -44.21 4.81
C PHE A 13 25.26 -43.74 3.66
N THR A 14 24.90 -44.59 2.71
CA THR A 14 23.99 -44.26 1.60
C THR A 14 22.62 -43.84 2.11
N VAL A 15 22.05 -44.56 3.08
CA VAL A 15 20.78 -44.18 3.70
C VAL A 15 20.89 -42.81 4.38
N LEU A 16 21.98 -42.56 5.10
CA LEU A 16 22.22 -41.27 5.75
C LEU A 16 22.30 -40.15 4.73
N VAL A 17 23.04 -40.31 3.62
CA VAL A 17 23.17 -39.34 2.53
C VAL A 17 21.82 -39.05 1.89
N ILE A 18 21.04 -40.11 1.60
CA ILE A 18 19.68 -39.92 1.00
C ILE A 18 18.78 -39.13 1.97
N LEU A 19 18.71 -39.53 3.23
CA LEU A 19 17.87 -38.85 4.22
C LEU A 19 18.31 -37.40 4.42
N THR A 20 19.60 -37.12 4.50
CA THR A 20 20.11 -35.74 4.60
C THR A 20 19.78 -34.95 3.34
N GLY A 21 19.95 -35.52 2.14
CA GLY A 21 19.60 -34.89 0.88
C GLY A 21 18.12 -34.55 0.77
N LEU A 22 17.23 -35.47 1.20
CA LEU A 22 15.79 -35.22 1.23
C LEU A 22 15.39 -34.13 2.23
N THR A 23 15.98 -34.17 3.45
CA THR A 23 15.66 -33.15 4.47
C THR A 23 16.16 -31.76 4.08
N VAL A 24 17.40 -31.64 3.63
CA VAL A 24 17.99 -30.38 3.19
C VAL A 24 17.27 -29.87 1.92
N GLY A 25 17.03 -30.74 0.94
CA GLY A 25 16.30 -30.40 -0.26
C GLY A 25 14.86 -29.94 0.02
N GLY A 26 14.14 -30.65 0.90
CA GLY A 26 12.81 -30.26 1.34
C GLY A 26 12.80 -28.93 2.09
N TYR A 27 13.77 -28.70 2.96
CA TYR A 27 13.93 -27.43 3.68
C TYR A 27 14.18 -26.27 2.71
N LEU A 28 15.12 -26.43 1.77
CA LEU A 28 15.43 -25.39 0.76
C LEU A 28 14.23 -25.12 -0.14
N ALA A 29 13.51 -26.16 -0.59
CA ALA A 29 12.30 -25.99 -1.38
C ALA A 29 11.20 -25.23 -0.61
N THR A 30 11.03 -25.53 0.67
CA THR A 30 10.08 -24.82 1.54
C THR A 30 10.49 -23.36 1.74
N CYS A 31 11.77 -23.07 1.98
CA CYS A 31 12.27 -21.71 2.08
C CYS A 31 12.08 -20.91 0.78
N LEU A 32 12.36 -21.54 -0.37
CA LEU A 32 12.15 -20.91 -1.68
C LEU A 32 10.68 -20.62 -1.94
N PHE A 33 9.81 -21.63 -1.70
CA PHE A 33 8.36 -21.45 -1.81
C PHE A 33 7.86 -20.34 -0.89
N ALA A 34 8.31 -20.33 0.36
CA ALA A 34 7.98 -19.28 1.31
C ALA A 34 8.43 -17.89 0.82
N ALA A 35 9.65 -17.79 0.25
CA ALA A 35 10.19 -16.51 -0.23
C ALA A 35 9.45 -15.91 -1.43
N ILE A 36 8.77 -16.72 -2.25
CA ILE A 36 8.05 -16.28 -3.45
C ILE A 36 6.52 -16.30 -3.28
N HIS A 37 6.01 -16.84 -2.16
CA HIS A 37 4.56 -16.97 -1.96
C HIS A 37 3.92 -15.59 -1.71
N PRO A 38 2.75 -15.29 -2.32
CA PRO A 38 2.07 -13.99 -2.18
C PRO A 38 1.82 -13.54 -0.74
N SER A 39 1.58 -14.47 0.20
CA SER A 39 1.38 -14.13 1.62
C SER A 39 2.61 -13.51 2.30
N ILE A 40 3.80 -13.68 1.73
CA ILE A 40 5.04 -13.09 2.25
C ILE A 40 5.26 -11.66 1.73
N VAL A 41 4.67 -11.33 0.59
CA VAL A 41 4.63 -9.97 0.04
C VAL A 41 3.44 -9.16 0.58
N ASN A 42 2.91 -9.56 1.74
CA ASN A 42 1.88 -8.86 2.51
C ASN A 42 0.51 -8.69 1.82
N VAL A 43 0.22 -9.42 0.74
CA VAL A 43 -1.13 -9.41 0.15
C VAL A 43 -2.14 -9.91 1.20
N GLY A 44 -3.21 -9.13 1.42
CA GLY A 44 -4.18 -9.39 2.47
C GLY A 44 -3.74 -8.90 3.87
N HIS A 45 -2.59 -8.22 4.00
CA HIS A 45 -2.19 -7.61 5.27
C HIS A 45 -3.18 -6.51 5.66
N GLN A 46 -3.88 -6.74 6.77
CA GLN A 46 -4.96 -5.92 7.28
C GLN A 46 -4.78 -5.72 8.79
N PRO A 47 -3.83 -4.90 9.22
CA PRO A 47 -3.53 -4.72 10.63
C PRO A 47 -4.62 -3.93 11.35
N ARG A 48 -4.79 -4.22 12.65
CA ARG A 48 -5.63 -3.39 13.50
C ARG A 48 -5.00 -2.00 13.67
N GLN A 49 -5.83 -0.97 13.52
CA GLN A 49 -5.42 0.43 13.66
C GLN A 49 -5.84 0.99 15.02
N PRO A 50 -5.11 2.01 15.54
CA PRO A 50 -5.47 2.66 16.81
C PRO A 50 -6.82 3.36 16.76
N VAL A 51 -7.21 3.84 15.59
CA VAL A 51 -8.55 4.39 15.30
C VAL A 51 -9.17 3.52 14.20
N PRO A 52 -10.36 2.96 14.39
CA PRO A 52 -11.03 2.15 13.37
C PRO A 52 -11.60 3.04 12.26
N PHE A 53 -10.70 3.57 11.43
CA PHE A 53 -11.05 4.44 10.32
C PHE A 53 -11.59 3.61 9.14
N SER A 54 -12.80 3.94 8.66
CA SER A 54 -13.43 3.31 7.50
C SER A 54 -13.30 4.19 6.26
N HIS A 55 -12.54 3.75 5.28
CA HIS A 55 -12.52 4.40 3.96
C HIS A 55 -13.86 4.26 3.25
N LYS A 56 -14.55 3.13 3.43
CA LYS A 56 -15.88 2.89 2.88
C LYS A 56 -16.89 3.95 3.34
N LEU A 57 -16.84 4.33 4.62
CA LEU A 57 -17.71 5.41 5.10
C LEU A 57 -17.30 6.76 4.51
N HIS A 58 -16.00 7.14 4.63
CA HIS A 58 -15.56 8.49 4.31
C HIS A 58 -15.46 8.74 2.79
N ALA A 59 -14.77 7.87 2.06
CA ALA A 59 -14.60 8.01 0.62
C ALA A 59 -15.79 7.40 -0.16
N GLY A 60 -16.25 6.21 0.24
CA GLY A 60 -17.31 5.50 -0.50
C GLY A 60 -18.70 6.09 -0.30
N GLN A 61 -19.12 6.32 0.94
CA GLN A 61 -20.50 6.75 1.24
C GLN A 61 -20.65 8.27 1.33
N LEU A 62 -19.70 8.96 1.98
CA LEU A 62 -19.70 10.41 2.12
C LEU A 62 -19.11 11.13 0.90
N GLY A 63 -18.44 10.41 0.00
CA GLY A 63 -17.87 10.98 -1.22
C GLY A 63 -16.71 11.95 -1.00
N LEU A 64 -15.97 11.82 0.11
CA LEU A 64 -14.79 12.65 0.35
C LEU A 64 -13.68 12.24 -0.63
N ASP A 65 -13.16 13.21 -1.40
CA ASP A 65 -12.06 12.96 -2.32
C ASP A 65 -10.79 12.54 -1.55
N CYS A 66 -10.04 11.60 -2.13
CA CYS A 66 -8.80 11.08 -1.52
C CYS A 66 -7.80 12.18 -1.18
N ARG A 67 -7.73 13.23 -2.01
CA ARG A 67 -6.84 14.39 -1.89
C ARG A 67 -7.19 15.31 -0.72
N TYR A 68 -8.41 15.23 -0.20
CA TYR A 68 -8.77 15.97 1.01
C TYR A 68 -7.92 15.53 2.23
N CYS A 69 -7.68 14.23 2.33
CA CYS A 69 -6.89 13.64 3.40
C CYS A 69 -5.42 13.41 2.97
N HIS A 70 -5.20 12.88 1.76
CA HIS A 70 -3.87 12.61 1.20
C HIS A 70 -3.40 13.78 0.30
N ASN A 71 -3.34 14.98 0.87
CA ASN A 71 -3.15 16.23 0.14
C ASN A 71 -1.75 16.43 -0.47
N THR A 72 -0.80 15.57 -0.17
CA THR A 72 0.57 15.63 -0.72
C THR A 72 0.78 14.70 -1.90
N VAL A 73 -0.21 13.84 -2.24
CA VAL A 73 -0.03 12.74 -3.19
C VAL A 73 0.35 13.18 -4.60
N GLU A 74 -0.05 14.39 -5.00
CA GLU A 74 0.24 14.97 -6.33
C GLU A 74 1.58 15.72 -6.39
N VAL A 75 2.17 16.05 -5.24
CA VAL A 75 3.36 16.92 -5.17
C VAL A 75 4.55 16.26 -4.46
N ALA A 76 4.32 15.20 -3.69
CA ALA A 76 5.36 14.52 -2.90
C ALA A 76 5.53 13.05 -3.29
N GLY A 77 6.70 12.50 -2.98
CA GLY A 77 6.98 11.08 -3.16
C GLY A 77 6.11 10.18 -2.28
N HIS A 78 5.70 10.67 -1.12
CA HIS A 78 4.85 9.93 -0.19
C HIS A 78 3.44 10.53 -0.15
N ALA A 79 2.42 9.66 -0.28
CA ALA A 79 1.06 10.00 0.10
C ALA A 79 1.01 10.04 1.63
N ALA A 80 1.07 11.22 2.22
CA ALA A 80 1.10 11.36 3.66
C ALA A 80 -0.16 10.76 4.32
N ILE A 81 0.01 10.17 5.50
CA ILE A 81 -1.11 9.97 6.41
C ILE A 81 -1.56 11.38 6.83
N PRO A 82 -2.87 11.69 6.76
CA PRO A 82 -3.35 13.03 7.09
C PRO A 82 -2.98 13.41 8.53
N ALA A 83 -2.63 14.68 8.73
CA ALA A 83 -2.45 15.21 10.06
C ALA A 83 -3.75 15.04 10.88
N THR A 84 -3.65 14.77 12.19
CA THR A 84 -4.82 14.59 13.06
C THR A 84 -5.79 15.79 13.02
N ALA A 85 -5.26 16.99 12.77
CA ALA A 85 -6.06 18.18 12.57
C ALA A 85 -7.10 18.06 11.41
N THR A 86 -6.81 17.25 10.39
CA THR A 86 -7.78 16.96 9.32
C THR A 86 -8.98 16.19 9.86
N CYS A 87 -8.75 15.23 10.75
CA CYS A 87 -9.82 14.50 11.46
C CYS A 87 -10.61 15.45 12.38
N GLY A 88 -9.90 16.36 13.02
CA GLY A 88 -10.46 17.38 13.92
C GLY A 88 -11.45 18.33 13.24
N ASN A 89 -11.36 18.52 11.92
CA ASN A 89 -12.36 19.31 11.18
C ASN A 89 -13.79 18.82 11.41
N CYS A 90 -13.96 17.50 11.64
CA CYS A 90 -15.25 16.88 11.87
C CYS A 90 -15.37 16.25 13.27
N HIS A 91 -14.29 15.75 13.86
CA HIS A 91 -14.29 14.90 15.05
C HIS A 91 -13.58 15.52 16.28
N GLY A 92 -13.46 16.81 16.33
CA GLY A 92 -12.75 17.50 17.40
C GLY A 92 -13.45 17.54 18.76
N GLY A 93 -14.71 17.14 18.87
CA GLY A 93 -15.39 16.96 20.16
C GLY A 93 -15.63 18.24 20.98
N ASN A 94 -16.00 19.33 20.35
CA ASN A 94 -16.16 20.67 20.96
C ASN A 94 -14.87 21.33 21.45
N MET A 95 -13.71 20.81 21.07
CA MET A 95 -12.45 21.48 21.39
C MET A 95 -12.25 22.68 20.47
N THR A 96 -11.64 23.72 21.04
CA THR A 96 -11.12 24.84 20.27
C THR A 96 -9.62 24.62 20.13
N THR A 97 -9.09 24.59 18.92
CA THR A 97 -7.64 24.44 18.75
C THR A 97 -6.92 25.59 19.44
N ALA A 98 -5.92 25.27 20.26
CA ALA A 98 -4.99 26.27 20.74
C ALA A 98 -4.31 26.91 19.52
N THR A 99 -4.36 28.24 19.45
CA THR A 99 -3.74 28.99 18.37
C THR A 99 -2.43 29.58 18.86
N GLU A 100 -1.63 30.02 17.90
CA GLU A 100 -0.51 30.91 18.16
C GLU A 100 -0.99 32.10 19.03
N PRO A 101 -0.16 32.59 19.95
CA PRO A 101 -0.54 33.72 20.79
C PRO A 101 -1.08 34.89 19.97
N GLY A 102 -2.32 35.30 20.25
CA GLY A 102 -2.98 36.43 19.60
C GLY A 102 -3.88 36.06 18.40
N LYS A 103 -4.02 34.78 18.04
CA LYS A 103 -5.01 34.36 17.01
C LYS A 103 -6.21 33.66 17.66
N PRO A 104 -7.44 33.88 17.17
CA PRO A 104 -8.63 33.17 17.67
C PRO A 104 -8.52 31.68 17.40
N GLY A 105 -8.91 30.88 18.36
CA GLY A 105 -9.01 29.44 18.23
C GLY A 105 -10.00 29.05 17.14
N ARG A 106 -9.78 27.88 16.51
CA ARG A 106 -10.71 27.30 15.57
C ARG A 106 -11.56 26.26 16.28
N ASP A 107 -12.88 26.41 16.22
CA ASP A 107 -13.78 25.40 16.69
C ASP A 107 -13.67 24.13 15.83
N LEU A 108 -13.51 23.00 16.48
CA LEU A 108 -13.45 21.70 15.82
C LEU A 108 -14.84 21.08 15.67
N GLY A 109 -15.00 20.24 14.68
CA GLY A 109 -16.28 19.59 14.41
C GLY A 109 -16.75 18.67 15.52
N VAL A 110 -18.06 18.50 15.61
CA VAL A 110 -18.74 17.81 16.71
C VAL A 110 -19.32 16.45 16.30
N ILE A 111 -18.89 15.88 15.19
CA ILE A 111 -19.39 14.57 14.74
C ILE A 111 -18.87 13.49 15.69
N GLN A 112 -19.80 12.76 16.31
CA GLN A 112 -19.52 11.71 17.29
C GLN A 112 -18.61 12.17 18.46
N PRO A 113 -18.93 13.28 19.14
CA PRO A 113 -18.03 13.93 20.12
C PRO A 113 -17.75 13.05 21.35
N THR A 114 -18.62 12.09 21.65
CA THR A 114 -18.51 11.19 22.82
C THR A 114 -18.02 9.78 22.47
N SER A 115 -17.72 9.49 21.19
CA SER A 115 -17.27 8.17 20.79
C SER A 115 -15.92 7.84 21.42
N THR A 116 -15.85 6.72 22.13
CA THR A 116 -14.60 6.21 22.70
C THR A 116 -13.61 5.74 21.61
N LEU A 117 -14.10 5.38 20.43
CA LEU A 117 -13.28 4.98 19.28
C LEU A 117 -12.47 6.15 18.71
N LEU A 118 -12.94 7.37 18.92
CA LEU A 118 -12.27 8.61 18.49
C LEU A 118 -11.42 9.23 19.60
N GLN A 119 -11.31 8.59 20.76
CA GLN A 119 -10.49 9.11 21.85
C GLN A 119 -9.04 9.36 21.43
N PRO A 120 -8.35 8.44 20.67
CA PRO A 120 -6.98 8.69 20.24
C PRO A 120 -6.85 9.93 19.34
N VAL A 121 -7.88 10.28 18.57
CA VAL A 121 -7.91 11.51 17.76
C VAL A 121 -7.97 12.74 18.66
N ARG A 122 -8.87 12.74 19.65
CA ARG A 122 -9.00 13.87 20.59
C ARG A 122 -7.75 14.06 21.44
N ASP A 123 -7.20 12.97 21.98
CA ASP A 123 -5.93 13.02 22.74
C ASP A 123 -4.81 13.61 21.90
N SER A 124 -4.68 13.19 20.64
CA SER A 124 -3.71 13.73 19.70
C SER A 124 -3.92 15.22 19.38
N LEU A 125 -5.16 15.68 19.32
CA LEU A 125 -5.48 17.10 19.11
C LEU A 125 -5.16 17.96 20.35
N GLU A 126 -5.27 17.37 21.54
CA GLU A 126 -4.98 18.05 22.81
C GLU A 126 -3.47 18.09 23.11
N THR A 127 -2.79 16.94 22.93
CA THR A 127 -1.36 16.81 23.29
C THR A 127 -0.40 17.20 22.16
N TRP A 128 -0.88 17.29 20.92
CA TRP A 128 -0.09 17.44 19.68
C TRP A 128 0.77 16.22 19.35
N ASP A 129 0.65 15.12 20.07
CA ASP A 129 1.30 13.86 19.73
C ASP A 129 0.54 13.17 18.59
N PRO A 130 1.22 12.72 17.55
CA PRO A 130 0.54 12.12 16.41
C PRO A 130 -0.08 10.76 16.77
N VAL A 131 -1.22 10.44 16.16
CA VAL A 131 -1.76 9.07 16.21
C VAL A 131 -0.77 8.12 15.52
N VAL A 132 -0.34 7.08 16.23
CA VAL A 132 0.63 6.10 15.71
C VAL A 132 -0.09 5.03 14.89
N TRP A 133 -0.18 5.24 13.59
CA TRP A 133 -0.81 4.33 12.66
C TRP A 133 0.10 3.13 12.32
N THR A 134 -0.49 1.96 12.15
CA THR A 134 0.21 0.79 11.64
C THR A 134 0.29 0.84 10.12
N LYS A 135 1.50 0.76 9.57
CA LYS A 135 1.75 0.81 8.12
C LYS A 135 1.17 -0.42 7.44
N VAL A 136 0.32 -0.23 6.43
CA VAL A 136 -0.31 -1.30 5.64
C VAL A 136 0.54 -1.61 4.40
N HIS A 137 0.83 -0.59 3.61
CA HIS A 137 1.64 -0.73 2.39
C HIS A 137 3.08 -0.35 2.70
N ALA A 138 4.00 -1.27 2.48
CA ALA A 138 5.42 -1.06 2.74
C ALA A 138 6.27 -1.61 1.58
N LEU A 139 7.18 -0.79 1.09
CA LEU A 139 8.25 -1.22 0.21
C LEU A 139 9.55 -1.34 1.02
N PRO A 140 10.49 -2.20 0.60
CA PRO A 140 11.83 -2.22 1.18
C PRO A 140 12.51 -0.86 1.07
N ASP A 141 13.37 -0.51 2.03
CA ASP A 141 14.02 0.80 2.11
C ASP A 141 14.91 1.14 0.91
N PHE A 142 15.35 0.12 0.17
CA PHE A 142 16.14 0.30 -1.05
C PHE A 142 15.29 0.53 -2.31
N VAL A 143 13.95 0.59 -2.19
CA VAL A 143 13.03 0.86 -3.30
C VAL A 143 12.45 2.26 -3.16
N TYR A 144 12.75 3.10 -4.14
CA TYR A 144 12.26 4.49 -4.18
C TYR A 144 11.02 4.57 -5.06
N PHE A 145 9.89 4.82 -4.42
CA PHE A 145 8.62 5.02 -5.09
C PHE A 145 8.17 6.47 -4.93
N ASN A 146 7.66 7.06 -6.01
CA ASN A 146 7.18 8.42 -5.99
C ASN A 146 5.70 8.47 -6.44
N HIS A 147 4.78 8.76 -5.51
CA HIS A 147 3.35 8.87 -5.80
C HIS A 147 3.05 9.97 -6.81
N SER A 148 3.64 11.16 -6.67
CA SER A 148 3.30 12.30 -7.52
C SER A 148 3.56 12.04 -9.00
N VAL A 149 4.63 11.32 -9.34
CA VAL A 149 4.93 10.95 -10.72
C VAL A 149 3.84 10.03 -11.29
N HIS A 150 3.39 9.03 -10.53
CA HIS A 150 2.36 8.09 -10.99
C HIS A 150 1.01 8.76 -11.14
N ILE A 151 0.58 9.53 -10.15
CA ILE A 151 -0.71 10.24 -10.16
C ILE A 151 -0.77 11.25 -11.30
N ASN A 152 0.26 12.08 -11.47
CA ASN A 152 0.31 13.08 -12.54
C ASN A 152 0.43 12.46 -13.93
N LYS A 153 0.84 11.19 -14.03
CA LYS A 153 0.81 10.40 -15.28
C LYS A 153 -0.45 9.56 -15.44
N GLY A 154 -1.48 9.83 -14.65
CA GLY A 154 -2.80 9.22 -14.79
C GLY A 154 -2.93 7.79 -14.26
N VAL A 155 -2.00 7.34 -13.41
CA VAL A 155 -2.16 6.05 -12.71
C VAL A 155 -3.13 6.22 -11.55
N SER A 156 -4.25 5.52 -11.59
CA SER A 156 -5.28 5.63 -10.55
C SER A 156 -4.89 4.90 -9.26
N CYS A 157 -5.37 5.43 -8.14
CA CYS A 157 -5.22 4.82 -6.83
C CYS A 157 -5.68 3.35 -6.81
N VAL A 158 -6.75 3.02 -7.55
CA VAL A 158 -7.30 1.66 -7.64
C VAL A 158 -6.30 0.64 -8.20
N SER A 159 -5.37 1.07 -9.04
CA SER A 159 -4.40 0.17 -9.68
C SER A 159 -3.42 -0.46 -8.67
N CYS A 160 -3.17 0.21 -7.53
CA CYS A 160 -2.24 -0.24 -6.51
C CYS A 160 -2.94 -0.59 -5.19
N HIS A 161 -3.99 0.16 -4.84
CA HIS A 161 -4.68 0.03 -3.56
C HIS A 161 -6.00 -0.74 -3.65
N GLY A 162 -6.45 -1.12 -4.86
CA GLY A 162 -7.76 -1.73 -5.07
C GLY A 162 -8.90 -0.76 -4.75
N ARG A 163 -10.11 -1.29 -4.55
CA ARG A 163 -11.32 -0.53 -4.19
C ARG A 163 -11.29 -0.15 -2.72
N ILE A 164 -10.32 0.70 -2.36
CA ILE A 164 -10.15 1.16 -0.98
C ILE A 164 -11.38 1.94 -0.46
N ASP A 165 -12.14 2.55 -1.37
CA ASP A 165 -13.43 3.18 -1.11
C ASP A 165 -14.54 2.20 -0.69
N GLU A 166 -14.30 0.90 -0.75
CA GLU A 166 -15.19 -0.16 -0.26
C GLU A 166 -14.65 -0.86 1.00
N MET A 167 -13.48 -0.46 1.49
CA MET A 167 -12.82 -1.11 2.62
C MET A 167 -13.20 -0.49 3.96
N GLU A 168 -13.74 -1.30 4.88
CA GLU A 168 -13.91 -0.93 6.29
C GLU A 168 -12.56 -0.84 7.00
N VAL A 169 -11.69 -1.81 6.76
CA VAL A 169 -10.30 -1.83 7.21
C VAL A 169 -9.43 -1.96 5.98
N VAL A 170 -8.43 -1.10 5.87
CA VAL A 170 -7.51 -1.13 4.72
C VAL A 170 -6.66 -2.38 4.73
N GLU A 171 -6.59 -3.03 3.58
CA GLU A 171 -5.71 -4.16 3.34
C GLU A 171 -4.84 -3.94 2.10
N GLN A 172 -3.68 -4.56 2.08
CA GLN A 172 -2.84 -4.56 0.89
C GLN A 172 -3.42 -5.51 -0.16
N LYS A 173 -3.84 -5.00 -1.30
CA LYS A 173 -4.42 -5.80 -2.40
C LYS A 173 -3.35 -6.34 -3.34
N GLU A 174 -2.38 -5.52 -3.69
CA GLU A 174 -1.38 -5.86 -4.70
C GLU A 174 -0.04 -6.28 -4.05
N PRO A 175 0.72 -7.18 -4.69
CA PRO A 175 1.93 -7.71 -4.10
C PRO A 175 3.06 -6.68 -3.95
N LEU A 176 3.01 -5.59 -4.70
CA LEU A 176 4.04 -4.54 -4.75
C LEU A 176 5.45 -5.09 -4.98
N SER A 177 5.55 -6.25 -5.62
CA SER A 177 6.81 -6.91 -5.94
C SER A 177 7.48 -6.26 -7.15
N MET A 178 8.81 -6.45 -7.29
CA MET A 178 9.55 -5.95 -8.47
C MET A 178 8.92 -6.42 -9.78
N LYS A 179 8.51 -7.70 -9.87
CA LYS A 179 7.84 -8.22 -11.06
C LYS A 179 6.56 -7.44 -11.37
N TRP A 180 5.72 -7.22 -10.37
CA TRP A 180 4.46 -6.50 -10.52
C TRP A 180 4.68 -5.05 -11.01
N CYS A 181 5.65 -4.35 -10.46
CA CYS A 181 6.03 -3.01 -10.94
C CYS A 181 6.50 -3.04 -12.40
N LEU A 182 7.38 -4.00 -12.76
CA LEU A 182 7.92 -4.14 -14.11
C LEU A 182 6.86 -4.55 -15.14
N ASP A 183 5.85 -5.33 -14.76
CA ASP A 183 4.75 -5.71 -15.66
C ASP A 183 3.98 -4.44 -16.08
N CYS A 184 3.67 -3.54 -15.14
CA CYS A 184 3.07 -2.24 -15.45
C CYS A 184 4.03 -1.33 -16.26
N HIS A 185 5.30 -1.20 -15.86
CA HIS A 185 6.27 -0.35 -16.56
C HIS A 185 6.55 -0.81 -17.99
N ARG A 186 6.41 -2.10 -18.31
CA ARG A 186 6.53 -2.65 -19.68
C ARG A 186 5.29 -2.45 -20.52
N ASN A 187 4.11 -2.39 -19.89
CA ASN A 187 2.83 -2.17 -20.55
C ASN A 187 1.94 -1.25 -19.72
N PRO A 188 2.24 0.05 -19.65
CA PRO A 188 1.52 1.00 -18.77
C PRO A 188 0.12 1.35 -19.28
N THR A 189 -0.12 1.26 -20.58
CA THR A 189 -1.33 1.76 -21.25
C THR A 189 -2.63 1.39 -20.53
N PRO A 190 -2.89 0.14 -20.12
CA PRO A 190 -4.17 -0.23 -19.50
C PRO A 190 -4.44 0.46 -18.15
N TYR A 191 -3.45 1.06 -17.54
CA TYR A 191 -3.54 1.67 -16.21
C TYR A 191 -3.66 3.20 -16.24
N ILE A 192 -3.50 3.81 -17.44
CA ILE A 192 -3.47 5.26 -17.61
C ILE A 192 -4.87 5.79 -17.88
N ARG A 193 -5.24 6.84 -17.16
CA ARG A 193 -6.50 7.56 -17.33
C ARG A 193 -6.31 9.06 -17.20
N ASP A 194 -7.39 9.81 -17.37
CA ASP A 194 -7.41 11.22 -17.06
C ASP A 194 -6.92 11.46 -15.62
N PRO A 195 -5.92 12.35 -15.41
CA PRO A 195 -5.47 12.70 -14.05
C PRO A 195 -6.59 13.22 -13.14
N GLU A 196 -7.63 13.83 -13.67
CA GLU A 196 -8.79 14.26 -12.90
C GLU A 196 -9.63 13.08 -12.38
N MET A 197 -9.54 11.92 -13.04
CA MET A 197 -10.30 10.70 -12.72
C MET A 197 -9.51 9.69 -11.89
N VAL A 198 -8.28 10.03 -11.45
CA VAL A 198 -7.42 9.06 -10.72
C VAL A 198 -7.98 8.68 -9.34
N THR A 199 -8.75 9.58 -8.71
CA THR A 199 -9.40 9.35 -7.41
C THR A 199 -10.80 8.72 -7.54
N ASN A 200 -11.38 8.67 -8.74
CA ASN A 200 -12.62 7.96 -8.97
C ASN A 200 -12.35 6.46 -9.18
N LEU A 201 -12.39 5.69 -8.10
CA LEU A 201 -12.01 4.27 -8.13
C LEU A 201 -13.03 3.38 -8.86
N ALA A 202 -14.27 3.83 -8.96
CA ALA A 202 -15.35 3.12 -9.65
C ALA A 202 -15.42 3.42 -11.15
N PHE A 203 -14.67 4.42 -11.63
CA PHE A 203 -14.73 4.85 -13.02
C PHE A 203 -14.33 3.74 -13.99
N GLN A 204 -15.19 3.50 -14.97
CA GLN A 204 -14.98 2.56 -16.08
C GLN A 204 -15.34 3.28 -17.38
N PRO A 205 -14.40 3.46 -18.32
CA PRO A 205 -14.69 4.06 -19.62
C PRO A 205 -15.51 3.11 -20.51
N GLU A 206 -16.33 3.63 -21.38
CA GLU A 206 -17.16 2.86 -22.31
C GLU A 206 -16.30 2.01 -23.29
N ASN A 207 -15.17 2.55 -23.76
CA ASN A 207 -14.18 1.86 -24.56
C ASN A 207 -12.82 1.93 -23.88
N PRO A 208 -12.50 0.97 -22.98
CA PRO A 208 -11.30 1.04 -22.17
C PRO A 208 -10.01 1.07 -22.98
N GLU A 209 -9.90 0.27 -24.02
CA GLU A 209 -8.68 0.16 -24.84
C GLU A 209 -8.35 1.48 -25.52
N GLN A 210 -9.35 2.08 -26.20
CA GLN A 210 -9.18 3.37 -26.89
C GLN A 210 -8.90 4.49 -25.87
N TYR A 211 -9.67 4.55 -24.78
CA TYR A 211 -9.55 5.57 -23.74
C TYR A 211 -8.17 5.58 -23.11
N HIS A 212 -7.69 4.42 -22.67
CA HIS A 212 -6.39 4.30 -22.01
C HIS A 212 -5.23 4.60 -22.97
N LYS A 213 -5.34 4.20 -24.24
CA LYS A 213 -4.35 4.51 -25.27
C LYS A 213 -4.27 6.02 -25.53
N GLU A 214 -5.41 6.68 -25.70
CA GLU A 214 -5.48 8.14 -25.93
C GLU A 214 -4.83 8.91 -24.77
N TRP A 215 -5.14 8.56 -23.53
CA TRP A 215 -4.55 9.23 -22.38
C TRP A 215 -3.06 8.91 -22.21
N ALA A 216 -2.61 7.69 -22.48
CA ALA A 216 -1.20 7.33 -22.43
C ALA A 216 -0.38 8.14 -23.46
N GLU A 217 -0.91 8.34 -24.69
CA GLU A 217 -0.32 9.18 -25.72
C GLU A 217 -0.31 10.66 -25.32
N LYS A 218 -1.45 11.18 -24.86
CA LYS A 218 -1.60 12.59 -24.42
C LYS A 218 -0.65 12.97 -23.30
N LEU A 219 -0.46 12.08 -22.32
CA LEU A 219 0.43 12.28 -21.18
C LEU A 219 1.89 11.91 -21.47
N GLY A 220 2.18 11.36 -22.65
CA GLY A 220 3.53 10.96 -23.05
C GLY A 220 4.12 9.93 -22.09
N VAL A 221 3.35 8.91 -21.71
CA VAL A 221 3.76 7.92 -20.72
C VAL A 221 4.81 6.99 -21.29
N LYS A 222 6.03 7.05 -20.75
CA LYS A 222 7.17 6.22 -21.13
C LYS A 222 7.96 5.86 -19.87
N PRO A 223 7.50 4.85 -19.10
CA PRO A 223 8.21 4.49 -17.89
C PRO A 223 9.56 3.85 -18.19
N ASP A 224 10.55 4.17 -17.39
CA ASP A 224 11.86 3.54 -17.43
C ASP A 224 11.85 2.23 -16.64
N THR A 225 12.59 1.24 -17.13
CA THR A 225 12.76 -0.09 -16.50
C THR A 225 14.18 -0.35 -16.05
N SER A 226 15.04 0.67 -16.07
CA SER A 226 16.42 0.55 -15.57
C SER A 226 16.44 0.38 -14.06
N CYS A 227 17.43 -0.36 -13.54
CA CYS A 227 17.53 -0.68 -12.11
C CYS A 227 17.59 0.58 -11.24
N SER A 228 18.31 1.62 -11.69
CA SER A 228 18.54 2.85 -10.95
C SER A 228 17.31 3.76 -10.80
N VAL A 229 16.24 3.51 -11.53
CA VAL A 229 14.97 4.26 -11.39
C VAL A 229 14.25 3.90 -10.09
N CYS A 230 14.31 2.62 -9.72
CA CYS A 230 13.65 2.10 -8.53
C CYS A 230 14.63 1.84 -7.37
N HIS A 231 15.90 1.57 -7.66
CA HIS A 231 16.91 1.20 -6.66
C HIS A 231 18.04 2.25 -6.64
N ARG A 232 18.28 2.81 -5.47
CA ARG A 232 19.35 3.80 -5.24
C ARG A 232 20.18 3.44 -4.01
#